data_842d8d1d94532f537832d73960e34ae8
#
_entry.id   842d8d1d94532f537832d73960e34ae8
#
_cell.length_a   1.000
_cell.length_b   1.000
_cell.length_c   1.000
_cell.angle_alpha   90.00
_cell.angle_beta   90.00
_cell.angle_gamma   90.00
#
_symmetry.space_group_name_H-M   'P 1'
#
loop_
_entity.id
_entity.type
_entity.pdbx_description
1 polymer ?
#
loop_
_entity_poly.entity_id
_entity_poly.type
_entity_poly.pdbx_seq_one_letter_code
_entity_poly.pdbx_strand_id
1 'polypeptide(L)'
;MESITKGQAFGDAFPLQKKNIFFSFYLTKAELLALTPADIDFEKQTVTISKTFHRSKGRDIITSPKTKKSNRTIKMPPFLCEEMQEYIKMLYDIKPDERLFTITKSYLNHEMERGAKQAGVKKIRVHDIRHSAVLLLINMGFSVLAIGERMGHEAEKITYRYAHLFPTVQTEMAEKLEMERMTKEENPLLLQGQSHFPAENRED
;
A
#
# COMPACT_ATOMS: atom_id res chain seq x y z
N MET A 1 24.66 -34.00 -12.93
CA MET A 1 23.42 -33.27 -12.59
C MET A 1 23.69 -32.57 -11.26
N GLU A 2 24.21 -31.35 -11.32
CA GLU A 2 24.45 -30.54 -10.11
C GLU A 2 23.13 -29.96 -9.63
N SER A 3 22.81 -30.24 -8.39
CA SER A 3 21.65 -29.67 -7.71
C SER A 3 21.91 -28.17 -7.49
N ILE A 4 21.30 -27.33 -8.31
CA ILE A 4 21.26 -25.89 -8.08
C ILE A 4 20.51 -25.67 -6.77
N THR A 5 21.24 -25.32 -5.73
CA THR A 5 20.63 -25.01 -4.42
C THR A 5 19.72 -23.79 -4.57
N LYS A 6 18.48 -23.92 -4.06
CA LYS A 6 17.40 -22.88 -4.08
C LYS A 6 17.86 -21.45 -3.71
N GLY A 7 19.04 -21.27 -3.14
CA GLY A 7 19.60 -19.97 -2.75
C GLY A 7 20.39 -19.24 -3.85
N GLN A 8 20.99 -19.97 -4.82
CA GLN A 8 21.81 -19.37 -5.87
C GLN A 8 20.97 -18.86 -7.07
N ALA A 9 19.86 -19.54 -7.40
CA ALA A 9 18.97 -19.12 -8.48
C ALA A 9 18.23 -17.79 -8.22
N PHE A 10 18.12 -17.36 -6.95
CA PHE A 10 17.38 -16.16 -6.57
C PHE A 10 18.21 -14.85 -6.68
N GLY A 11 19.53 -14.92 -6.59
CA GLY A 11 20.43 -13.75 -6.67
C GLY A 11 20.51 -13.18 -8.09
N ASP A 12 20.52 -14.04 -9.09
CA ASP A 12 20.71 -13.67 -10.51
C ASP A 12 19.39 -13.55 -11.29
N ALA A 13 18.30 -14.11 -10.75
CA ALA A 13 16.99 -14.18 -11.42
C ALA A 13 16.01 -13.06 -11.04
N PHE A 14 16.40 -12.06 -10.23
CA PHE A 14 15.56 -10.91 -9.95
C PHE A 14 15.85 -9.81 -10.99
N PRO A 15 15.15 -9.80 -12.15
CA PRO A 15 15.40 -8.79 -13.18
C PRO A 15 15.18 -7.41 -12.60
N LEU A 16 16.06 -6.47 -12.94
CA LEU A 16 15.99 -5.06 -12.54
C LEU A 16 14.61 -4.42 -12.77
N GLN A 17 13.87 -4.89 -13.77
CA GLN A 17 12.50 -4.46 -14.11
C GLN A 17 11.44 -4.83 -13.07
N LYS A 18 11.65 -5.89 -12.27
CA LYS A 18 10.64 -6.36 -11.27
C LYS A 18 10.84 -5.81 -9.85
N LYS A 19 11.78 -4.91 -9.66
CA LYS A 19 11.98 -4.19 -8.38
C LYS A 19 10.81 -3.28 -8.04
N ASN A 20 10.03 -2.87 -9.02
CA ASN A 20 8.84 -2.04 -8.81
C ASN A 20 7.78 -2.74 -7.95
N ILE A 21 7.66 -4.07 -8.04
CA ILE A 21 6.72 -4.86 -7.23
C ILE A 21 6.88 -4.54 -5.72
N PHE A 22 8.12 -4.49 -5.22
CA PHE A 22 8.39 -4.24 -3.80
C PHE A 22 7.89 -2.87 -3.34
N PHE A 23 7.93 -1.87 -4.21
CA PHE A 23 7.61 -0.50 -3.87
C PHE A 23 6.14 -0.17 -4.11
N SER A 24 5.51 -0.85 -5.08
CA SER A 24 4.14 -0.57 -5.48
C SER A 24 3.07 -1.01 -4.47
N PHE A 25 3.38 -1.97 -3.60
CA PHE A 25 2.45 -2.40 -2.55
C PHE A 25 2.36 -1.44 -1.37
N TYR A 26 3.36 -0.58 -1.16
CA TYR A 26 3.44 0.30 0.01
C TYR A 26 3.37 -0.43 1.36
N LEU A 27 3.74 -1.71 1.38
CA LEU A 27 3.76 -2.57 2.55
C LEU A 27 5.00 -2.31 3.43
N THR A 28 4.90 -2.70 4.68
CA THR A 28 6.10 -2.84 5.51
C THR A 28 6.95 -4.01 5.02
N LYS A 29 8.26 -3.99 5.30
CA LYS A 29 9.15 -5.14 4.96
C LYS A 29 8.64 -6.46 5.53
N ALA A 30 8.04 -6.42 6.71
CA ALA A 30 7.56 -7.61 7.39
C ALA A 30 6.28 -8.18 6.74
N GLU A 31 5.38 -7.32 6.30
CA GLU A 31 4.17 -7.72 5.55
C GLU A 31 4.55 -8.27 4.18
N LEU A 32 5.38 -7.54 3.42
CA LEU A 32 5.81 -7.95 2.09
C LEU A 32 6.47 -9.33 2.10
N LEU A 33 7.42 -9.56 3.03
CA LEU A 33 8.15 -10.84 3.13
C LEU A 33 7.28 -11.99 3.67
N ALA A 34 6.07 -11.71 4.14
CA ALA A 34 5.10 -12.71 4.59
C ALA A 34 4.10 -13.12 3.50
N LEU A 35 4.03 -12.39 2.37
CA LEU A 35 3.07 -12.67 1.30
C LEU A 35 3.26 -14.04 0.69
N THR A 36 2.14 -14.70 0.42
CA THR A 36 2.02 -15.99 -0.25
C THR A 36 1.08 -15.87 -1.46
N PRO A 37 1.08 -16.79 -2.43
CA PRO A 37 0.11 -16.79 -3.52
C PRO A 37 -1.34 -16.73 -3.06
N ALA A 38 -1.68 -17.42 -1.95
CA ALA A 38 -3.03 -17.45 -1.39
C ALA A 38 -3.53 -16.09 -0.86
N ASP A 39 -2.62 -15.11 -0.65
CA ASP A 39 -3.02 -13.77 -0.23
C ASP A 39 -3.50 -12.87 -1.37
N ILE A 40 -3.35 -13.32 -2.63
CA ILE A 40 -3.61 -12.54 -3.83
C ILE A 40 -4.83 -13.10 -4.56
N ASP A 41 -5.83 -12.26 -4.76
CA ASP A 41 -7.00 -12.55 -5.58
C ASP A 41 -6.90 -11.72 -6.87
N PHE A 42 -6.54 -12.38 -7.97
CA PHE A 42 -6.35 -11.74 -9.26
C PHE A 42 -7.67 -11.38 -9.94
N GLU A 43 -8.76 -12.10 -9.68
CA GLU A 43 -10.07 -11.78 -10.22
C GLU A 43 -10.59 -10.49 -9.60
N LYS A 44 -10.48 -10.38 -8.28
CA LYS A 44 -10.84 -9.17 -7.56
C LYS A 44 -9.75 -8.10 -7.58
N GLN A 45 -8.57 -8.40 -8.10
CA GLN A 45 -7.40 -7.51 -8.06
C GLN A 45 -7.11 -7.01 -6.64
N THR A 46 -7.09 -7.91 -5.67
CA THR A 46 -6.86 -7.57 -4.26
C THR A 46 -5.72 -8.38 -3.67
N VAL A 47 -5.08 -7.79 -2.65
CA VAL A 47 -4.12 -8.49 -1.79
C VAL A 47 -4.56 -8.35 -0.33
N THR A 48 -4.58 -9.47 0.38
CA THR A 48 -4.93 -9.54 1.80
C THR A 48 -3.67 -9.55 2.66
N ILE A 49 -3.56 -8.61 3.56
CA ILE A 49 -2.42 -8.44 4.46
C ILE A 49 -2.86 -8.90 5.85
N SER A 50 -2.53 -10.13 6.19
CA SER A 50 -2.93 -10.79 7.43
C SER A 50 -1.74 -11.41 8.19
N LYS A 51 -0.53 -11.25 7.65
CA LYS A 51 0.69 -11.92 8.16
C LYS A 51 1.86 -10.96 8.21
N THR A 52 2.78 -11.21 9.13
CA THR A 52 4.07 -10.53 9.23
C THR A 52 5.20 -11.53 9.38
N PHE A 53 6.31 -11.25 8.73
CA PHE A 53 7.52 -12.06 8.76
C PHE A 53 8.58 -11.45 9.66
N HIS A 54 9.16 -12.28 10.50
CA HIS A 54 10.41 -11.95 11.19
C HIS A 54 11.32 -13.16 11.30
N ARG A 55 12.60 -12.94 11.39
CA ARG A 55 13.61 -13.98 11.59
C ARG A 55 14.18 -13.87 12.99
N SER A 56 14.12 -14.95 13.76
CA SER A 56 14.66 -15.02 15.11
C SER A 56 15.49 -16.29 15.28
N LYS A 57 16.69 -16.14 15.81
CA LYS A 57 17.62 -17.27 16.07
C LYS A 57 17.79 -18.19 14.83
N GLY A 58 17.92 -17.59 13.62
CA GLY A 58 18.07 -18.33 12.38
C GLY A 58 16.80 -18.96 11.79
N ARG A 59 15.67 -18.90 12.48
CA ARG A 59 14.38 -19.47 12.05
C ARG A 59 13.46 -18.38 11.49
N ASP A 60 12.79 -18.69 10.41
CA ASP A 60 11.76 -17.86 9.82
C ASP A 60 10.45 -18.05 10.57
N ILE A 61 9.87 -16.98 11.04
CA ILE A 61 8.65 -16.98 11.85
C ILE A 61 7.62 -16.09 11.16
N ILE A 62 6.45 -16.64 10.88
CA ILE A 62 5.28 -15.91 10.38
C ILE A 62 4.29 -15.80 11.54
N THR A 63 3.83 -14.60 11.81
CA THR A 63 2.83 -14.33 12.84
C THR A 63 1.71 -13.47 12.28
N SER A 64 0.56 -13.48 12.95
CA SER A 64 -0.48 -12.48 12.72
C SER A 64 0.04 -11.08 13.09
N PRO A 65 -0.49 -10.02 12.50
CA PRO A 65 -0.17 -8.65 12.88
C PRO A 65 -0.52 -8.37 14.33
N LYS A 66 0.21 -7.45 14.96
CA LYS A 66 0.03 -7.08 16.38
C LYS A 66 -1.35 -6.52 16.72
N THR A 67 -2.07 -5.97 15.76
CA THR A 67 -3.40 -5.40 15.95
C THR A 67 -4.37 -5.91 14.89
N LYS A 68 -5.65 -6.09 15.27
CA LYS A 68 -6.71 -6.47 14.32
C LYS A 68 -6.85 -5.49 13.15
N LYS A 69 -6.64 -4.21 13.39
CA LYS A 69 -6.68 -3.15 12.36
C LYS A 69 -5.53 -3.23 11.34
N SER A 70 -4.49 -4.01 11.60
CA SER A 70 -3.42 -4.26 10.63
C SER A 70 -3.84 -5.27 9.56
N ASN A 71 -4.85 -6.10 9.83
CA ASN A 71 -5.45 -6.98 8.83
C ASN A 71 -6.29 -6.12 7.89
N ARG A 72 -5.95 -6.16 6.62
CA ARG A 72 -6.61 -5.36 5.60
C ARG A 72 -6.52 -6.02 4.23
N THR A 73 -7.49 -5.74 3.38
CA THR A 73 -7.46 -6.09 1.96
C THR A 73 -7.38 -4.80 1.15
N ILE A 74 -6.42 -4.71 0.27
CA ILE A 74 -6.21 -3.52 -0.57
C ILE A 74 -6.36 -3.87 -2.05
N LYS A 75 -6.91 -2.95 -2.83
CA LYS A 75 -6.96 -3.06 -4.29
C LYS A 75 -5.56 -2.85 -4.87
N MET A 76 -5.20 -3.71 -5.81
CA MET A 76 -3.99 -3.57 -6.61
C MET A 76 -4.31 -2.83 -7.92
N PRO A 77 -3.44 -1.93 -8.38
CA PRO A 77 -3.53 -1.41 -9.74
C PRO A 77 -3.34 -2.55 -10.78
N PRO A 78 -3.95 -2.44 -11.98
CA PRO A 78 -3.83 -3.49 -13.01
C PRO A 78 -2.39 -3.87 -13.34
N PHE A 79 -1.50 -2.89 -13.52
CA PHE A 79 -0.09 -3.14 -13.81
C PHE A 79 0.60 -4.01 -12.74
N LEU A 80 0.24 -3.81 -11.46
CA LEU A 80 0.82 -4.59 -10.37
C LEU A 80 0.28 -6.02 -10.36
N CYS A 81 -0.98 -6.23 -10.75
CA CYS A 81 -1.55 -7.57 -10.94
C CYS A 81 -0.81 -8.32 -12.04
N GLU A 82 -0.54 -7.68 -13.18
CA GLU A 82 0.19 -8.25 -14.30
C GLU A 82 1.63 -8.61 -13.88
N GLU A 83 2.35 -7.69 -13.25
CA GLU A 83 3.70 -7.94 -12.75
C GLU A 83 3.74 -9.10 -11.73
N MET A 84 2.74 -9.18 -10.85
CA MET A 84 2.66 -10.27 -9.87
C MET A 84 2.33 -11.61 -10.51
N GLN A 85 1.43 -11.65 -11.49
CA GLN A 85 1.14 -12.87 -12.24
C GLN A 85 2.38 -13.39 -12.97
N GLU A 86 3.11 -12.51 -13.65
CA GLU A 86 4.37 -12.88 -14.30
C GLU A 86 5.42 -13.36 -13.30
N TYR A 87 5.52 -12.69 -12.15
CA TYR A 87 6.47 -13.09 -11.11
C TYR A 87 6.15 -14.48 -10.58
N ILE A 88 4.89 -14.77 -10.26
CA ILE A 88 4.46 -16.08 -9.77
C ILE A 88 4.70 -17.18 -10.84
N LYS A 89 4.43 -16.91 -12.12
CA LYS A 89 4.72 -17.86 -13.22
C LYS A 89 6.21 -18.22 -13.32
N MET A 90 7.12 -17.33 -12.91
CA MET A 90 8.56 -17.61 -12.91
C MET A 90 9.01 -18.43 -11.69
N LEU A 91 8.19 -18.50 -10.64
CA LEU A 91 8.48 -19.31 -9.47
C LEU A 91 8.07 -20.75 -9.76
N TYR A 92 9.08 -21.64 -9.91
CA TYR A 92 8.81 -23.05 -10.17
C TYR A 92 8.13 -23.70 -8.96
N ASP A 93 6.96 -24.34 -9.19
CA ASP A 93 6.23 -25.18 -8.22
C ASP A 93 5.99 -24.49 -6.85
N ILE A 94 5.70 -23.19 -6.86
CA ILE A 94 5.37 -22.47 -5.62
C ILE A 94 4.00 -22.89 -5.11
N LYS A 95 3.93 -23.30 -3.85
CA LYS A 95 2.67 -23.68 -3.19
C LYS A 95 1.90 -22.46 -2.72
N PRO A 96 0.56 -22.57 -2.57
CA PRO A 96 -0.29 -21.45 -2.15
C PRO A 96 0.10 -20.80 -0.82
N ASP A 97 0.69 -21.57 0.10
CA ASP A 97 1.11 -21.15 1.44
C ASP A 97 2.61 -20.84 1.56
N GLU A 98 3.39 -21.03 0.49
CA GLU A 98 4.81 -20.67 0.48
C GLU A 98 5.00 -19.18 0.26
N ARG A 99 6.05 -18.61 0.89
CA ARG A 99 6.36 -17.19 0.74
C ARG A 99 6.81 -16.85 -0.68
N LEU A 100 6.18 -15.84 -1.26
CA LEU A 100 6.55 -15.29 -2.57
C LEU A 100 7.99 -14.75 -2.58
N PHE A 101 8.41 -14.13 -1.49
CA PHE A 101 9.70 -13.46 -1.36
C PHE A 101 10.55 -14.13 -0.29
N THR A 102 11.41 -15.08 -0.70
CA THR A 102 12.29 -15.83 0.21
C THR A 102 13.59 -15.11 0.57
N ILE A 103 13.64 -13.80 0.30
CA ILE A 103 14.77 -12.91 0.62
C ILE A 103 14.72 -12.40 2.07
N THR A 104 15.80 -11.75 2.50
CA THR A 104 15.94 -11.18 3.85
C THR A 104 15.64 -9.68 3.88
N LYS A 105 15.33 -9.16 5.07
CA LYS A 105 15.23 -7.69 5.27
C LYS A 105 16.54 -6.96 4.95
N SER A 106 17.69 -7.62 5.17
CA SER A 106 19.02 -7.08 4.86
C SER A 106 19.20 -6.95 3.35
N TYR A 107 18.80 -7.97 2.59
CA TYR A 107 18.84 -7.93 1.13
C TYR A 107 18.08 -6.72 0.57
N LEU A 108 16.86 -6.45 1.06
CA LEU A 108 16.08 -5.27 0.64
C LEU A 108 16.83 -3.95 0.91
N ASN A 109 17.53 -3.85 2.04
CA ASN A 109 18.32 -2.65 2.35
C ASN A 109 19.50 -2.48 1.40
N HIS A 110 20.21 -3.57 1.05
CA HIS A 110 21.34 -3.54 0.11
C HIS A 110 20.85 -3.18 -1.31
N GLU A 111 19.70 -3.71 -1.75
CA GLU A 111 19.13 -3.36 -3.04
C GLU A 111 18.73 -1.88 -3.13
N MET A 112 18.17 -1.34 -2.04
CA MET A 112 17.89 0.10 -1.96
C MET A 112 19.17 0.96 -2.06
N GLU A 113 20.22 0.54 -1.38
CA GLU A 113 21.50 1.24 -1.43
C GLU A 113 22.13 1.17 -2.83
N ARG A 114 22.10 -0.02 -3.44
CA ARG A 114 22.59 -0.23 -4.80
C ARG A 114 21.83 0.62 -5.81
N GLY A 115 20.49 0.63 -5.74
CA GLY A 115 19.64 1.43 -6.62
C GLY A 115 19.88 2.93 -6.46
N ALA A 116 19.97 3.42 -5.22
CA ALA A 116 20.25 4.83 -4.96
C ALA A 116 21.62 5.25 -5.52
N LYS A 117 22.65 4.41 -5.35
CA LYS A 117 23.99 4.66 -5.91
C LYS A 117 23.99 4.69 -7.44
N GLN A 118 23.27 3.75 -8.09
CA GLN A 118 23.16 3.71 -9.54
C GLN A 118 22.41 4.91 -10.10
N ALA A 119 21.37 5.38 -9.41
CA ALA A 119 20.58 6.54 -9.82
C ALA A 119 21.22 7.89 -9.43
N GLY A 120 22.35 7.90 -8.71
CA GLY A 120 22.99 9.12 -8.22
C GLY A 120 22.16 9.92 -7.22
N VAL A 121 21.20 9.27 -6.53
CA VAL A 121 20.31 9.91 -5.57
C VAL A 121 20.68 9.57 -4.13
N LYS A 122 20.22 10.40 -3.19
CA LYS A 122 20.44 10.17 -1.76
C LYS A 122 19.83 8.84 -1.34
N LYS A 123 20.58 8.04 -0.56
CA LYS A 123 20.08 6.81 0.06
C LYS A 123 18.93 7.12 1.00
N ILE A 124 17.82 6.41 0.81
CA ILE A 124 16.66 6.41 1.69
C ILE A 124 16.44 5.01 2.27
N ARG A 125 15.71 4.90 3.37
CA ARG A 125 15.36 3.60 3.95
C ARG A 125 14.15 3.04 3.21
N VAL A 126 14.00 1.71 3.16
CA VAL A 126 12.81 1.05 2.58
C VAL A 126 11.51 1.55 3.25
N HIS A 127 11.55 1.91 4.54
CA HIS A 127 10.38 2.47 5.23
C HIS A 127 10.02 3.90 4.75
N ASP A 128 10.99 4.66 4.28
CA ASP A 128 10.76 6.01 3.78
C ASP A 128 9.97 6.02 2.47
N ILE A 129 10.01 4.92 1.68
CA ILE A 129 9.16 4.73 0.50
C ILE A 129 7.69 4.74 0.90
N ARG A 130 7.36 4.10 2.02
CA ARG A 130 5.99 4.10 2.53
C ARG A 130 5.55 5.52 2.94
N HIS A 131 6.45 6.32 3.53
CA HIS A 131 6.17 7.73 3.81
C HIS A 131 5.95 8.53 2.52
N SER A 132 6.79 8.30 1.51
CA SER A 132 6.64 8.95 0.20
C SER A 132 5.31 8.58 -0.46
N ALA A 133 4.87 7.33 -0.32
CA ALA A 133 3.57 6.89 -0.83
C ALA A 133 2.40 7.58 -0.13
N VAL A 134 2.47 7.76 1.19
CA VAL A 134 1.47 8.53 1.94
C VAL A 134 1.41 9.96 1.40
N LEU A 135 2.55 10.64 1.24
CA LEU A 135 2.62 12.00 0.70
C LEU A 135 2.06 12.07 -0.73
N LEU A 136 2.36 11.09 -1.57
CA LEU A 136 1.81 11.01 -2.93
C LEU A 136 0.27 10.92 -2.90
N LEU A 137 -0.29 10.03 -2.10
CA LEU A 137 -1.74 9.86 -1.98
C LEU A 137 -2.43 11.12 -1.42
N ILE A 138 -1.79 11.79 -0.48
CA ILE A 138 -2.22 13.10 0.03
C ILE A 138 -2.26 14.12 -1.12
N ASN A 139 -1.18 14.23 -1.89
CA ASN A 139 -1.07 15.17 -2.99
C ASN A 139 -2.06 14.87 -4.14
N MET A 140 -2.51 13.62 -4.25
CA MET A 140 -3.58 13.19 -5.16
C MET A 140 -4.99 13.49 -4.62
N GLY A 141 -5.12 14.09 -3.43
CA GLY A 141 -6.39 14.50 -2.84
C GLY A 141 -7.13 13.41 -2.06
N PHE A 142 -6.51 12.26 -1.77
CA PHE A 142 -7.16 11.23 -0.97
C PHE A 142 -7.23 11.62 0.50
N SER A 143 -8.36 11.28 1.16
CA SER A 143 -8.57 11.58 2.57
C SER A 143 -7.61 10.81 3.48
N VAL A 144 -7.32 11.39 4.64
CA VAL A 144 -6.51 10.76 5.71
C VAL A 144 -7.04 9.38 6.09
N LEU A 145 -8.37 9.25 6.14
CA LEU A 145 -9.04 8.00 6.48
C LEU A 145 -8.79 6.93 5.42
N ALA A 146 -9.01 7.23 4.14
CA ALA A 146 -8.77 6.31 3.03
C ALA A 146 -7.31 5.86 2.95
N ILE A 147 -6.37 6.80 3.19
CA ILE A 147 -4.93 6.49 3.25
C ILE A 147 -4.64 5.59 4.46
N GLY A 148 -5.23 5.88 5.63
CA GLY A 148 -5.08 5.08 6.84
C GLY A 148 -5.57 3.63 6.66
N GLU A 149 -6.73 3.43 6.05
CA GLU A 149 -7.27 2.11 5.71
C GLU A 149 -6.34 1.32 4.78
N ARG A 150 -5.85 1.95 3.72
CA ARG A 150 -4.94 1.33 2.76
C ARG A 150 -3.60 0.97 3.39
N MET A 151 -3.03 1.86 4.18
CA MET A 151 -1.70 1.71 4.77
C MET A 151 -1.72 0.96 6.11
N GLY A 152 -2.84 0.89 6.81
CA GLY A 152 -2.95 0.37 8.16
C GLY A 152 -2.60 1.41 9.23
N HIS A 153 -2.86 1.07 10.48
CA HIS A 153 -2.94 1.98 11.64
C HIS A 153 -1.76 2.94 11.88
N GLU A 154 -0.54 2.57 11.49
CA GLU A 154 0.61 3.49 11.63
C GLU A 154 0.52 4.68 10.69
N ALA A 155 -0.20 4.55 9.58
CA ALA A 155 -0.32 5.61 8.59
C ALA A 155 -1.18 6.78 9.07
N GLU A 156 -2.18 6.57 9.92
CA GLU A 156 -2.96 7.67 10.51
C GLU A 156 -2.04 8.66 11.25
N LYS A 157 -1.14 8.16 12.09
CA LYS A 157 -0.18 9.01 12.80
C LYS A 157 0.78 9.74 11.85
N ILE A 158 1.18 9.08 10.76
CA ILE A 158 2.04 9.66 9.74
C ILE A 158 1.27 10.71 8.96
N THR A 159 0.04 10.42 8.54
CA THR A 159 -0.80 11.33 7.77
C THR A 159 -1.12 12.60 8.58
N TYR A 160 -1.45 12.48 9.86
CA TYR A 160 -1.61 13.64 10.76
C TYR A 160 -0.31 14.43 10.90
N ARG A 161 0.87 13.79 10.91
CA ARG A 161 2.16 14.51 10.95
C ARG A 161 2.37 15.37 9.71
N TYR A 162 1.82 14.97 8.56
CA TYR A 162 1.91 15.72 7.31
C TYR A 162 0.67 16.57 7.00
N ALA A 163 -0.33 16.59 7.89
CA ALA A 163 -1.54 17.38 7.72
C ALA A 163 -1.26 18.89 7.52
N HIS A 164 -0.15 19.38 8.08
CA HIS A 164 0.28 20.76 7.91
C HIS A 164 0.80 21.10 6.49
N LEU A 165 1.04 20.08 5.65
CA LEU A 165 1.43 20.25 4.25
C LEU A 165 0.24 20.45 3.31
N PHE A 166 -0.99 20.57 3.87
CA PHE A 166 -2.22 20.88 3.14
C PHE A 166 -2.70 22.35 3.34
N PRO A 167 -1.88 23.35 3.07
CA PRO A 167 -2.35 24.73 3.24
C PRO A 167 -3.46 25.10 2.25
N THR A 168 -3.53 24.41 1.10
CA THR A 168 -4.50 24.65 0.03
C THR A 168 -5.90 24.15 0.37
N VAL A 169 -6.06 23.14 1.23
CA VAL A 169 -7.38 22.53 1.52
C VAL A 169 -8.35 23.55 2.12
N GLN A 170 -7.91 24.45 3.01
CA GLN A 170 -8.78 25.47 3.61
C GLN A 170 -9.19 26.52 2.57
N THR A 171 -8.29 26.94 1.71
CA THR A 171 -8.58 27.87 0.62
C THR A 171 -9.51 27.23 -0.41
N GLU A 172 -9.21 26.01 -0.84
CA GLU A 172 -10.07 25.26 -1.76
C GLU A 172 -11.46 24.98 -1.18
N MET A 173 -11.57 24.70 0.13
CA MET A 173 -12.87 24.57 0.81
C MET A 173 -13.67 25.87 0.74
N ALA A 174 -13.04 26.99 1.03
CA ALA A 174 -13.69 28.29 0.99
C ALA A 174 -14.14 28.64 -0.45
N GLU A 175 -13.28 28.40 -1.44
CA GLU A 175 -13.59 28.61 -2.85
C GLU A 175 -14.74 27.72 -3.35
N LYS A 176 -14.74 26.43 -2.98
CA LYS A 176 -15.81 25.50 -3.34
C LYS A 176 -17.15 25.86 -2.67
N LEU A 177 -17.13 26.30 -1.42
CA LEU A 177 -18.32 26.77 -0.72
C LEU A 177 -18.90 28.03 -1.39
N GLU A 178 -18.04 28.94 -1.83
CA GLU A 178 -18.47 30.12 -2.56
C GLU A 178 -19.05 29.81 -3.93
N MET A 179 -18.40 28.88 -4.67
CA MET A 179 -18.93 28.37 -5.95
C MET A 179 -20.30 27.72 -5.78
N GLU A 180 -20.48 26.90 -4.76
CA GLU A 180 -21.77 26.24 -4.48
C GLU A 180 -22.85 27.26 -4.14
N ARG A 181 -22.51 28.33 -3.40
CA ARG A 181 -23.42 29.42 -3.11
C ARG A 181 -23.89 30.13 -4.40
N MET A 182 -22.93 30.48 -5.26
CA MET A 182 -23.21 31.17 -6.53
C MET A 182 -24.10 30.30 -7.44
N THR A 183 -23.83 29.01 -7.54
CA THR A 183 -24.62 28.06 -8.34
C THR A 183 -26.07 27.95 -7.84
N LYS A 184 -26.28 28.02 -6.51
CA LYS A 184 -27.62 28.01 -5.91
C LYS A 184 -28.38 29.33 -6.13
N GLU A 185 -27.67 30.44 -6.12
CA GLU A 185 -28.26 31.77 -6.42
C GLU A 185 -28.68 31.89 -7.89
N GLU A 186 -27.89 31.32 -8.82
CA GLU A 186 -28.19 31.34 -10.25
C GLU A 186 -29.32 30.35 -10.63
N ASN A 187 -29.54 29.28 -9.84
CA ASN A 187 -30.57 28.26 -10.13
C ASN A 187 -31.40 27.92 -8.88
N PRO A 188 -32.38 28.75 -8.50
CA PRO A 188 -33.22 28.56 -7.29
C PRO A 188 -34.06 27.30 -7.30
N LEU A 189 -34.26 26.67 -8.47
CA LEU A 189 -35.03 25.42 -8.60
C LEU A 189 -34.33 24.20 -8.01
N LEU A 190 -33.01 24.23 -7.80
CA LEU A 190 -32.25 23.16 -7.16
C LEU A 190 -32.50 23.05 -5.64
N LEU A 191 -33.09 24.08 -5.03
CA LEU A 191 -33.42 24.10 -3.60
C LEU A 191 -34.69 23.30 -3.25
N GLN A 192 -35.53 22.93 -4.22
CA GLN A 192 -36.80 22.27 -3.94
C GLN A 192 -36.69 20.73 -3.87
N GLY A 193 -35.52 20.14 -4.14
CA GLY A 193 -35.35 18.68 -4.25
C GLY A 193 -34.77 17.95 -3.03
N GLN A 194 -34.33 18.63 -1.97
CA GLN A 194 -33.57 18.00 -0.88
C GLN A 194 -34.20 18.05 0.51
N SER A 195 -35.53 18.26 0.62
CA SER A 195 -36.20 18.16 1.92
C SER A 195 -36.79 16.78 2.16
N HIS A 196 -35.94 15.72 2.20
CA HIS A 196 -36.37 14.43 2.71
C HIS A 196 -35.26 13.82 3.59
N PHE A 197 -35.07 14.40 4.78
CA PHE A 197 -34.52 13.66 5.90
C PHE A 197 -35.67 12.90 6.54
N PRO A 198 -35.63 11.57 6.62
CA PRO A 198 -36.60 10.84 7.41
C PRO A 198 -36.42 11.24 8.88
N ALA A 199 -37.51 11.66 9.51
CA ALA A 199 -37.56 11.92 10.94
C ALA A 199 -37.24 10.60 11.67
N GLU A 200 -36.12 10.53 12.37
CA GLU A 200 -35.84 9.48 13.32
C GLU A 200 -36.88 9.53 14.45
N ASN A 201 -37.67 8.49 14.56
CA ASN A 201 -38.57 8.24 15.68
C ASN A 201 -37.73 8.20 16.98
N ARG A 202 -37.90 9.21 17.81
CA ARG A 202 -37.59 9.11 19.21
C ARG A 202 -38.76 8.37 19.85
N GLU A 203 -38.58 7.09 20.13
CA GLU A 203 -39.39 6.37 21.10
C GLU A 203 -38.69 6.47 22.45
N ASP A 204 -39.50 6.80 23.44
CA ASP A 204 -39.22 6.97 24.86
C ASP A 204 -38.60 5.75 25.55
#